data_4e880bfc33b89a0efb0c17cc761677bb
#
_entry.id   4e880bfc33b89a0efb0c17cc761677bb
#
_cell.length_a   1.000
_cell.length_b   1.000
_cell.length_c   1.000
_cell.angle_alpha   90.00
_cell.angle_beta   90.00
_cell.angle_gamma   90.00
#
_symmetry.space_group_name_H-M   'P 1'
#
loop_
_entity.id
_entity.type
_entity.pdbx_description
1 polymer ?
#
loop_
_entity_poly.entity_id
_entity_poly.type
_entity_poly.pdbx_seq_one_letter_code
_entity_poly.pdbx_strand_id
1 'polypeptide(L)'
;MNSQPNFPDSLSRYIQPSRFAFWLFIYLFVHFGLRVFFTDALQVDDVEQLYHSQAFQLDYGNFQPPLYTWILWLLWMFVDPSFAALYLVRYLIIGLSFWLWYRVSLLLFKDVGWQFVAATSWLLLFELGWKLHQGSTHTTLLTLALIGSLHAMILIVQRGEFRNYAYLAFMMVIGIMSKYSFAGFVVLSLISALLVPQMRERVLSLKMLFAIVVAFALSFPVIYSLPSATQGNSGH
;
A
#
# COMPACT_ATOMS: atom_id res chain seq x y z
N MET A 1 24.40 4.02 31.09
CA MET A 1 23.62 5.27 30.95
C MET A 1 23.50 5.54 29.47
N ASN A 2 22.37 5.16 28.87
CA ASN A 2 22.09 5.49 27.44
C ASN A 2 21.57 6.94 27.40
N SER A 3 22.42 7.88 27.05
CA SER A 3 22.00 9.23 26.71
C SER A 3 21.20 9.15 25.40
N GLN A 4 19.89 9.14 25.51
CA GLN A 4 19.04 9.31 24.34
C GLN A 4 19.36 10.66 23.70
N PRO A 5 19.46 10.76 22.37
CA PRO A 5 19.68 12.04 21.71
C PRO A 5 18.52 12.98 22.06
N ASN A 6 18.84 14.13 22.65
CA ASN A 6 17.86 15.18 22.91
C ASN A 6 17.50 15.88 21.60
N PHE A 7 16.35 15.54 21.04
CA PHE A 7 15.82 16.23 19.86
C PHE A 7 15.23 17.59 20.27
N PRO A 8 15.36 18.62 19.42
CA PRO A 8 14.76 19.94 19.70
C PRO A 8 13.23 19.84 19.81
N ASP A 9 12.64 20.52 20.80
CA ASP A 9 11.18 20.61 20.98
C ASP A 9 10.44 21.13 19.74
N SER A 10 11.14 21.87 18.89
CA SER A 10 10.61 22.35 17.62
C SER A 10 10.14 21.23 16.68
N LEU A 11 10.71 20.01 16.76
CA LEU A 11 10.27 18.86 15.95
C LEU A 11 8.85 18.42 16.29
N SER A 12 8.41 18.62 17.52
CA SER A 12 7.03 18.31 17.93
C SER A 12 5.98 19.03 17.07
N ARG A 13 6.33 20.22 16.57
CA ARG A 13 5.45 21.02 15.71
C ARG A 13 5.24 20.36 14.33
N TYR A 14 6.26 19.71 13.77
CA TYR A 14 6.19 19.10 12.43
C TYR A 14 5.50 17.74 12.44
N ILE A 15 5.52 17.04 13.59
CA ILE A 15 4.86 15.74 13.71
C ILE A 15 3.37 15.86 14.06
N GLN A 16 2.83 17.05 14.28
CA GLN A 16 1.39 17.24 14.44
C GLN A 16 0.65 16.80 13.18
N PRO A 17 -0.50 16.08 13.30
CA PRO A 17 -1.20 15.49 12.14
C PRO A 17 -1.49 16.50 11.02
N SER A 18 -1.98 17.69 11.36
CA SER A 18 -2.31 18.72 10.37
C SER A 18 -1.08 19.26 9.63
N ARG A 19 0.03 19.43 10.33
CA ARG A 19 1.28 19.92 9.71
C ARG A 19 1.96 18.83 8.88
N PHE A 20 1.98 17.60 9.39
CA PHE A 20 2.49 16.48 8.60
C PHE A 20 1.68 16.31 7.32
N ALA A 21 0.34 16.33 7.41
CA ALA A 21 -0.55 16.25 6.24
C ALA A 21 -0.29 17.40 5.25
N PHE A 22 -0.08 18.63 5.74
CA PHE A 22 0.22 19.79 4.90
C PHE A 22 1.55 19.63 4.14
N TRP A 23 2.62 19.21 4.81
CA TRP A 23 3.91 18.99 4.15
C TRP A 23 3.89 17.79 3.20
N LEU A 24 3.19 16.73 3.58
CA LEU A 24 2.97 15.59 2.70
C LEU A 24 2.19 16.01 1.44
N PHE A 25 1.14 16.81 1.59
CA PHE A 25 0.38 17.36 0.46
C PHE A 25 1.26 18.19 -0.47
N ILE A 26 2.05 19.13 0.07
CA ILE A 26 2.99 19.93 -0.74
C ILE A 26 3.97 19.06 -1.50
N TYR A 27 4.57 18.07 -0.81
CA TYR A 27 5.50 17.14 -1.43
C TYR A 27 4.86 16.41 -2.62
N LEU A 28 3.68 15.82 -2.41
CA LEU A 28 2.97 15.08 -3.46
C LEU A 28 2.49 15.99 -4.59
N PHE A 29 2.02 17.19 -4.25
CA PHE A 29 1.57 18.17 -5.24
C PHE A 29 2.71 18.63 -6.16
N VAL A 30 3.89 18.90 -5.60
CA VAL A 30 5.08 19.24 -6.38
C VAL A 30 5.49 18.08 -7.29
N HIS A 31 5.56 16.86 -6.76
CA HIS A 31 5.89 15.68 -7.57
C HIS A 31 4.85 15.41 -8.67
N PHE A 32 3.57 15.55 -8.36
CA PHE A 32 2.48 15.44 -9.34
C PHE A 32 2.66 16.50 -10.44
N GLY A 33 2.88 17.75 -10.08
CA GLY A 33 3.08 18.84 -11.04
C GLY A 33 4.32 18.59 -11.92
N LEU A 34 5.45 18.21 -11.33
CA LEU A 34 6.65 17.84 -12.10
C LEU A 34 6.37 16.70 -13.07
N ARG A 35 5.60 15.69 -12.67
CA ARG A 35 5.26 14.55 -13.51
C ARG A 35 4.33 14.92 -14.67
N VAL A 36 3.33 15.77 -14.41
CA VAL A 36 2.35 16.17 -15.44
C VAL A 36 2.91 17.18 -16.44
N PHE A 37 3.72 18.14 -15.96
CA PHE A 37 4.13 19.28 -16.81
C PHE A 37 5.55 19.17 -17.37
N PHE A 38 6.42 18.36 -16.79
CA PHE A 38 7.84 18.32 -17.15
C PHE A 38 8.34 16.92 -17.56
N THR A 39 7.49 15.90 -17.61
CA THR A 39 7.90 14.55 -17.97
C THR A 39 7.21 14.09 -19.24
N ASP A 40 7.95 14.03 -20.34
CA ASP A 40 7.46 13.49 -21.62
C ASP A 40 7.67 11.97 -21.73
N ALA A 41 8.50 11.38 -20.86
CA ALA A 41 8.79 9.96 -20.88
C ALA A 41 7.72 9.15 -20.16
N LEU A 42 6.96 8.37 -20.93
CA LEU A 42 6.03 7.39 -20.41
C LEU A 42 6.77 6.14 -19.96
N GLN A 43 6.40 5.63 -18.80
CA GLN A 43 6.84 4.31 -18.36
C GLN A 43 5.95 3.23 -18.96
N VAL A 44 6.50 2.05 -19.17
CA VAL A 44 5.76 0.91 -19.75
C VAL A 44 4.49 0.61 -18.95
N ASP A 45 4.61 0.58 -17.63
CA ASP A 45 3.47 0.33 -16.75
C ASP A 45 2.34 1.38 -16.92
N ASP A 46 2.68 2.65 -17.21
CA ASP A 46 1.68 3.72 -17.38
C ASP A 46 0.87 3.51 -18.67
N VAL A 47 1.54 3.15 -19.75
CA VAL A 47 0.90 2.88 -21.05
C VAL A 47 0.06 1.61 -20.96
N GLU A 48 0.60 0.56 -20.34
CA GLU A 48 -0.10 -0.70 -20.12
C GLU A 48 -1.40 -0.49 -19.32
N GLN A 49 -1.33 0.29 -18.24
CA GLN A 49 -2.50 0.58 -17.42
C GLN A 49 -3.57 1.41 -18.16
N LEU A 50 -3.18 2.39 -18.96
CA LEU A 50 -4.13 3.12 -19.79
C LEU A 50 -4.80 2.24 -20.84
N TYR A 51 -4.09 1.28 -21.40
CA TYR A 51 -4.64 0.33 -22.36
C TYR A 51 -5.61 -0.65 -21.68
N HIS A 52 -5.16 -1.35 -20.65
CA HIS A 52 -5.96 -2.38 -19.98
C HIS A 52 -7.18 -1.85 -19.24
N SER A 53 -7.09 -0.64 -18.67
CA SER A 53 -8.19 -0.06 -17.89
C SER A 53 -9.38 0.44 -18.72
N GLN A 54 -9.34 0.34 -20.04
CA GLN A 54 -10.48 0.70 -20.91
C GLN A 54 -11.60 -0.35 -20.87
N ALA A 55 -11.33 -1.57 -20.43
CA ALA A 55 -12.33 -2.63 -20.29
C ALA A 55 -12.18 -3.33 -18.94
N PHE A 56 -13.31 -3.71 -18.32
CA PHE A 56 -13.28 -4.53 -17.10
C PHE A 56 -13.03 -6.00 -17.45
N GLN A 57 -11.94 -6.55 -16.90
CA GLN A 57 -11.59 -7.97 -17.02
C GLN A 57 -11.09 -8.51 -15.67
N LEU A 58 -11.26 -9.80 -15.43
CA LEU A 58 -10.70 -10.48 -14.24
C LEU A 58 -9.21 -10.77 -14.39
N ASP A 59 -8.77 -10.97 -15.63
CA ASP A 59 -7.39 -11.23 -16.01
C ASP A 59 -7.07 -10.47 -17.30
N TYR A 60 -5.98 -9.71 -17.27
CA TYR A 60 -5.50 -8.92 -18.41
C TYR A 60 -4.32 -9.59 -19.14
N GLY A 61 -3.95 -10.82 -18.75
CA GLY A 61 -2.86 -11.58 -19.37
C GLY A 61 -1.44 -11.08 -19.05
N ASN A 62 -1.29 -10.16 -18.11
CA ASN A 62 -0.02 -9.50 -17.78
C ASN A 62 0.64 -10.01 -16.48
N PHE A 63 0.25 -11.18 -15.97
CA PHE A 63 0.77 -11.79 -14.73
C PHE A 63 0.67 -10.90 -13.47
N GLN A 64 -0.13 -9.85 -13.50
CA GLN A 64 -0.38 -8.96 -12.36
C GLN A 64 -1.86 -9.01 -11.97
N PRO A 65 -2.18 -9.00 -10.66
CA PRO A 65 -3.56 -8.90 -10.22
C PRO A 65 -4.20 -7.56 -10.66
N PRO A 66 -5.52 -7.53 -10.95
CA PRO A 66 -6.13 -6.44 -11.70
C PRO A 66 -6.55 -5.21 -10.89
N LEU A 67 -6.32 -5.16 -9.57
CA LEU A 67 -6.94 -4.13 -8.72
C LEU A 67 -6.58 -2.70 -9.14
N TYR A 68 -5.32 -2.44 -9.50
CA TYR A 68 -4.93 -1.11 -9.95
C TYR A 68 -5.66 -0.72 -11.24
N THR A 69 -5.75 -1.65 -12.18
CA THR A 69 -6.48 -1.50 -13.44
C THR A 69 -7.97 -1.25 -13.20
N TRP A 70 -8.59 -1.96 -12.24
CA TRP A 70 -10.00 -1.75 -11.87
C TRP A 70 -10.26 -0.38 -11.24
N ILE A 71 -9.32 0.14 -10.43
CA ILE A 71 -9.44 1.49 -9.88
C ILE A 71 -9.45 2.53 -11.01
N LEU A 72 -8.61 2.37 -12.02
CA LEU A 72 -8.60 3.25 -13.18
C LEU A 72 -9.86 3.07 -14.04
N TRP A 73 -10.26 1.81 -14.32
CA TRP A 73 -11.50 1.53 -15.04
C TRP A 73 -12.72 2.19 -14.39
N LEU A 74 -12.82 2.12 -13.06
CA LEU A 74 -13.87 2.81 -12.31
C LEU A 74 -13.76 4.33 -12.46
N LEU A 75 -12.56 4.89 -12.45
CA LEU A 75 -12.34 6.32 -12.64
C LEU A 75 -12.78 6.79 -14.03
N TRP A 76 -12.54 5.98 -15.08
CA TRP A 76 -12.93 6.29 -16.45
C TRP A 76 -14.44 6.35 -16.68
N MET A 77 -15.25 5.90 -15.74
CA MET A 77 -16.70 6.12 -15.77
C MET A 77 -17.10 7.59 -15.49
N PHE A 78 -16.17 8.39 -14.93
CA PHE A 78 -16.43 9.76 -14.49
C PHE A 78 -15.57 10.80 -15.20
N VAL A 79 -14.40 10.39 -15.70
CA VAL A 79 -13.45 11.28 -16.38
C VAL A 79 -12.82 10.56 -17.58
N ASP A 80 -12.44 11.32 -18.60
CA ASP A 80 -11.76 10.75 -19.76
C ASP A 80 -10.39 10.18 -19.40
N PRO A 81 -9.97 9.05 -20.00
CA PRO A 81 -8.65 8.46 -19.80
C PRO A 81 -7.54 9.46 -20.10
N SER A 82 -6.67 9.69 -19.13
CA SER A 82 -5.54 10.62 -19.28
C SER A 82 -4.39 10.25 -18.34
N PHE A 83 -3.17 10.61 -18.72
CA PHE A 83 -1.99 10.43 -17.85
C PHE A 83 -2.10 11.23 -16.56
N ALA A 84 -2.65 12.45 -16.62
CA ALA A 84 -2.84 13.26 -15.43
C ALA A 84 -3.76 12.59 -14.41
N ALA A 85 -4.87 11.99 -14.85
CA ALA A 85 -5.79 11.26 -13.97
C ALA A 85 -5.14 9.97 -13.42
N LEU A 86 -4.38 9.23 -14.25
CA LEU A 86 -3.59 8.08 -13.80
C LEU A 86 -2.58 8.48 -12.71
N TYR A 87 -1.83 9.57 -12.93
CA TYR A 87 -0.88 10.08 -11.95
C TYR A 87 -1.57 10.56 -10.68
N LEU A 88 -2.75 11.17 -10.78
CA LEU A 88 -3.54 11.56 -9.60
C LEU A 88 -3.86 10.34 -8.72
N VAL A 89 -4.35 9.24 -9.30
CA VAL A 89 -4.60 7.98 -8.56
C VAL A 89 -3.33 7.48 -7.89
N ARG A 90 -2.21 7.44 -8.61
CA ARG A 90 -0.92 7.04 -8.05
C ARG A 90 -0.53 7.87 -6.84
N TYR A 91 -0.59 9.21 -6.96
CA TYR A 91 -0.18 10.10 -5.88
C TYR A 91 -1.14 10.07 -4.69
N LEU A 92 -2.44 9.80 -4.90
CA LEU A 92 -3.38 9.54 -3.80
C LEU A 92 -3.01 8.27 -3.03
N ILE A 93 -2.64 7.18 -3.73
CA ILE A 93 -2.23 5.92 -3.09
C ILE A 93 -0.89 6.10 -2.36
N ILE A 94 0.09 6.79 -2.95
CA ILE A 94 1.36 7.13 -2.30
C ILE A 94 1.11 7.97 -1.04
N GLY A 95 0.26 8.98 -1.14
CA GLY A 95 -0.09 9.84 -0.02
C GLY A 95 -0.72 9.07 1.13
N LEU A 96 -1.66 8.17 0.83
CA LEU A 96 -2.27 7.30 1.83
C LEU A 96 -1.24 6.35 2.46
N SER A 97 -0.31 5.81 1.66
CA SER A 97 0.77 4.95 2.16
C SER A 97 1.67 5.68 3.16
N PHE A 98 2.10 6.90 2.82
CA PHE A 98 2.98 7.68 3.69
C PHE A 98 2.24 8.23 4.92
N TRP A 99 0.94 8.54 4.78
CA TRP A 99 0.09 8.85 5.92
C TRP A 99 -0.03 7.67 6.89
N LEU A 100 -0.24 6.45 6.39
CA LEU A 100 -0.27 5.25 7.22
C LEU A 100 1.09 4.97 7.87
N TRP A 101 2.19 5.19 7.16
CA TRP A 101 3.53 5.07 7.73
C TRP A 101 3.78 6.07 8.87
N TYR A 102 3.35 7.31 8.70
CA TYR A 102 3.31 8.28 9.79
C TYR A 102 2.50 7.76 10.99
N ARG A 103 1.31 7.18 10.77
CA ARG A 103 0.51 6.58 11.84
C ARG A 103 1.23 5.42 12.54
N VAL A 104 1.96 4.59 11.80
CA VAL A 104 2.81 3.53 12.34
C VAL A 104 3.90 4.12 13.23
N SER A 105 4.58 5.19 12.80
CA SER A 105 5.64 5.84 13.59
C SER A 105 5.13 6.36 14.93
N LEU A 106 3.93 6.92 14.98
CA LEU A 106 3.30 7.36 16.23
C LEU A 106 2.95 6.21 17.19
N LEU A 107 2.66 5.02 16.66
CA LEU A 107 2.35 3.83 17.48
C LEU A 107 3.59 3.14 18.03
N LEU A 108 4.72 3.21 17.31
CA LEU A 108 5.94 2.51 17.67
C LEU A 108 6.85 3.32 18.59
N PHE A 109 6.90 4.64 18.43
CA PHE A 109 7.82 5.50 19.15
C PHE A 109 7.07 6.45 20.09
N LYS A 110 7.61 6.61 21.32
CA LYS A 110 7.10 7.59 22.29
C LYS A 110 7.77 8.94 22.16
N ASP A 111 9.05 8.93 21.81
CA ASP A 111 9.85 10.13 21.63
C ASP A 111 9.55 10.79 20.28
N VAL A 112 9.30 12.10 20.31
CA VAL A 112 8.89 12.89 19.14
C VAL A 112 9.97 12.92 18.05
N GLY A 113 11.23 12.95 18.44
CA GLY A 113 12.34 12.94 17.49
C GLY A 113 12.36 11.63 16.70
N TRP A 114 12.22 10.50 17.39
CA TRP A 114 12.12 9.20 16.72
C TRP A 114 10.87 9.03 15.89
N GLN A 115 9.73 9.60 16.31
CA GLN A 115 8.52 9.66 15.48
C GLN A 115 8.79 10.41 14.18
N PHE A 116 9.47 11.56 14.25
CA PHE A 116 9.81 12.36 13.08
C PHE A 116 10.77 11.62 12.13
N VAL A 117 11.87 11.07 12.66
CA VAL A 117 12.84 10.30 11.87
C VAL A 117 12.16 9.11 11.18
N ALA A 118 11.35 8.33 11.92
CA ALA A 118 10.64 7.20 11.37
C ALA A 118 9.61 7.65 10.32
N ALA A 119 8.80 8.68 10.60
CA ALA A 119 7.78 9.16 9.67
C ALA A 119 8.33 9.67 8.33
N THR A 120 9.59 10.18 8.33
CA THR A 120 10.25 10.71 7.13
C THR A 120 11.26 9.74 6.50
N SER A 121 11.54 8.60 7.13
CA SER A 121 12.58 7.64 6.70
C SER A 121 12.38 7.09 5.28
N TRP A 122 11.14 7.02 4.80
CA TRP A 122 10.83 6.57 3.44
C TRP A 122 11.49 7.45 2.35
N LEU A 123 11.77 8.73 2.64
CA LEU A 123 12.50 9.62 1.71
C LEU A 123 13.92 9.13 1.41
N LEU A 124 14.52 8.38 2.33
CA LEU A 124 15.87 7.83 2.21
C LEU A 124 15.90 6.49 1.45
N LEU A 125 14.75 5.87 1.22
CA LEU A 125 14.65 4.60 0.53
C LEU A 125 14.42 4.84 -0.97
N PHE A 126 15.35 4.43 -1.82
CA PHE A 126 15.27 4.61 -3.27
C PHE A 126 13.93 4.14 -3.87
N GLU A 127 13.45 2.96 -3.44
CA GLU A 127 12.17 2.39 -3.92
C GLU A 127 10.97 3.26 -3.53
N LEU A 128 10.93 3.82 -2.33
CA LEU A 128 9.79 4.59 -1.84
C LEU A 128 9.88 6.09 -2.17
N GLY A 129 11.07 6.68 -2.00
CA GLY A 129 11.29 8.10 -2.20
C GLY A 129 11.49 8.51 -3.66
N TRP A 130 11.80 7.55 -4.56
CA TRP A 130 12.07 7.84 -5.96
C TRP A 130 11.28 6.96 -6.93
N LYS A 131 11.46 5.64 -6.87
CA LYS A 131 10.93 4.73 -7.90
C LYS A 131 9.41 4.67 -7.94
N LEU A 132 8.71 4.79 -6.78
CA LEU A 132 7.24 4.86 -6.77
C LEU A 132 6.68 6.04 -7.56
N HIS A 133 7.45 7.14 -7.68
CA HIS A 133 7.03 8.32 -8.44
C HIS A 133 7.18 8.13 -9.95
N GLN A 134 7.93 7.14 -10.42
CA GLN A 134 8.22 6.98 -11.84
C GLN A 134 7.17 6.18 -12.62
N GLY A 135 6.87 4.96 -12.28
CA GLY A 135 5.98 4.14 -13.09
C GLY A 135 5.45 2.89 -12.41
N SER A 136 5.65 2.76 -11.10
CA SER A 136 5.31 1.56 -10.34
C SER A 136 3.83 1.53 -9.95
N THR A 137 2.95 1.02 -10.80
CA THR A 137 1.49 0.99 -10.58
C THR A 137 1.09 -0.04 -9.52
N HIS A 138 1.23 -1.31 -9.78
CA HIS A 138 0.90 -2.39 -8.85
C HIS A 138 1.74 -2.35 -7.57
N THR A 139 3.02 -1.94 -7.66
CA THR A 139 3.90 -1.80 -6.50
C THR A 139 3.46 -0.67 -5.57
N THR A 140 2.82 0.37 -6.09
CA THR A 140 2.24 1.45 -5.28
C THR A 140 1.12 0.93 -4.37
N LEU A 141 0.18 0.13 -4.92
CA LEU A 141 -0.86 -0.54 -4.14
C LEU A 141 -0.29 -1.57 -3.17
N LEU A 142 0.72 -2.33 -3.59
CA LEU A 142 1.42 -3.26 -2.71
C LEU A 142 2.01 -2.54 -1.49
N THR A 143 2.65 -1.39 -1.71
CA THR A 143 3.22 -0.57 -0.62
C THR A 143 2.14 -0.13 0.36
N LEU A 144 0.98 0.32 -0.12
CA LEU A 144 -0.16 0.65 0.72
C LEU A 144 -0.62 -0.55 1.55
N ALA A 145 -0.74 -1.72 0.92
CA ALA A 145 -1.18 -2.94 1.58
C ALA A 145 -0.20 -3.43 2.64
N LEU A 146 1.11 -3.36 2.36
CA LEU A 146 2.17 -3.74 3.31
C LEU A 146 2.14 -2.84 4.55
N ILE A 147 2.13 -1.52 4.35
CA ILE A 147 2.10 -0.55 5.45
C ILE A 147 0.78 -0.63 6.21
N GLY A 148 -0.35 -0.74 5.51
CA GLY A 148 -1.67 -0.89 6.11
C GLY A 148 -1.82 -2.17 6.92
N SER A 149 -1.27 -3.29 6.44
CA SER A 149 -1.25 -4.56 7.18
C SER A 149 -0.39 -4.47 8.43
N LEU A 150 0.79 -3.86 8.34
CA LEU A 150 1.64 -3.61 9.51
C LEU A 150 0.92 -2.74 10.55
N HIS A 151 0.28 -1.64 10.11
CA HIS A 151 -0.52 -0.78 10.98
C HIS A 151 -1.66 -1.55 11.65
N ALA A 152 -2.40 -2.37 10.89
CA ALA A 152 -3.48 -3.20 11.42
C ALA A 152 -2.96 -4.22 12.44
N MET A 153 -1.84 -4.89 12.17
CA MET A 153 -1.23 -5.86 13.09
C MET A 153 -0.81 -5.21 14.42
N ILE A 154 -0.22 -4.01 14.39
CA ILE A 154 0.13 -3.27 15.60
C ILE A 154 -1.14 -2.97 16.42
N LEU A 155 -2.22 -2.53 15.77
CA LEU A 155 -3.50 -2.26 16.44
C LEU A 155 -4.14 -3.54 17.00
N ILE A 156 -4.01 -4.68 16.31
CA ILE A 156 -4.48 -5.98 16.79
C ILE A 156 -3.75 -6.37 18.08
N VAL A 157 -2.43 -6.23 18.10
CA VAL A 157 -1.64 -6.54 19.29
C VAL A 157 -2.02 -5.63 20.46
N GLN A 158 -2.16 -4.32 20.22
CA GLN A 158 -2.46 -3.35 21.26
C GLN A 158 -3.90 -3.42 21.78
N ARG A 159 -4.89 -3.62 20.91
CA ARG A 159 -6.31 -3.48 21.25
C ARG A 159 -7.12 -4.76 21.08
N GLY A 160 -6.83 -5.61 20.09
CA GLY A 160 -7.55 -6.87 19.81
C GLY A 160 -9.01 -6.71 19.42
N GLU A 161 -9.42 -5.53 18.96
CA GLU A 161 -10.80 -5.23 18.57
C GLU A 161 -11.12 -5.83 17.19
N PHE A 162 -12.36 -6.26 16.96
CA PHE A 162 -12.80 -6.86 15.70
C PHE A 162 -12.54 -5.96 14.49
N ARG A 163 -12.76 -4.64 14.62
CA ARG A 163 -12.51 -3.68 13.55
C ARG A 163 -11.06 -3.70 13.03
N ASN A 164 -10.09 -4.04 13.87
CA ASN A 164 -8.69 -4.10 13.48
C ASN A 164 -8.41 -5.33 12.60
N TYR A 165 -9.10 -6.44 12.86
CA TYR A 165 -9.04 -7.65 12.02
C TYR A 165 -9.77 -7.44 10.68
N ALA A 166 -10.93 -6.74 10.69
CA ALA A 166 -11.62 -6.35 9.47
C ALA A 166 -10.75 -5.41 8.60
N TYR A 167 -10.05 -4.47 9.25
CA TYR A 167 -9.08 -3.61 8.57
C TYR A 167 -7.90 -4.41 8.00
N LEU A 168 -7.36 -5.39 8.75
CA LEU A 168 -6.33 -6.29 8.23
C LEU A 168 -6.85 -7.08 7.01
N ALA A 169 -8.06 -7.64 7.09
CA ALA A 169 -8.68 -8.35 5.97
C ALA A 169 -8.75 -7.46 4.71
N PHE A 170 -9.19 -6.22 4.86
CA PHE A 170 -9.25 -5.25 3.76
C PHE A 170 -7.87 -4.97 3.15
N MET A 171 -6.84 -4.77 3.98
CA MET A 171 -5.47 -4.58 3.50
C MET A 171 -4.91 -5.84 2.82
N MET A 172 -5.27 -7.03 3.32
CA MET A 172 -4.89 -8.30 2.68
C MET A 172 -5.53 -8.46 1.30
N VAL A 173 -6.81 -8.09 1.12
CA VAL A 173 -7.46 -8.06 -0.20
C VAL A 173 -6.70 -7.13 -1.14
N ILE A 174 -6.43 -5.88 -0.72
CA ILE A 174 -5.67 -4.92 -1.54
C ILE A 174 -4.31 -5.53 -1.92
N GLY A 175 -3.60 -6.14 -0.98
CA GLY A 175 -2.28 -6.70 -1.20
C GLY A 175 -2.28 -7.88 -2.18
N ILE A 176 -3.16 -8.86 -1.97
CA ILE A 176 -3.30 -10.04 -2.86
C ILE A 176 -3.69 -9.59 -4.27
N MET A 177 -4.63 -8.65 -4.36
CA MET A 177 -5.13 -8.13 -5.64
C MET A 177 -4.24 -7.07 -6.28
N SER A 178 -3.13 -6.68 -5.63
CA SER A 178 -2.12 -5.79 -6.21
C SER A 178 -0.90 -6.54 -6.75
N LYS A 179 -0.42 -7.56 -6.01
CA LYS A 179 0.77 -8.33 -6.41
C LYS A 179 0.83 -9.68 -5.69
N TYR A 180 1.04 -10.76 -6.41
CA TYR A 180 1.08 -12.12 -5.82
C TYR A 180 2.18 -12.31 -4.77
N SER A 181 3.27 -11.55 -4.86
CA SER A 181 4.33 -11.56 -3.85
C SER A 181 3.86 -11.16 -2.44
N PHE A 182 2.70 -10.49 -2.33
CA PHE A 182 2.11 -10.14 -1.04
C PHE A 182 1.75 -11.38 -0.19
N ALA A 183 1.42 -12.51 -0.84
CA ALA A 183 1.15 -13.77 -0.13
C ALA A 183 2.34 -14.21 0.72
N GLY A 184 3.58 -14.05 0.20
CA GLY A 184 4.80 -14.32 0.97
C GLY A 184 4.91 -13.46 2.22
N PHE A 185 4.59 -12.16 2.12
CA PHE A 185 4.57 -11.26 3.29
C PHE A 185 3.55 -11.72 4.35
N VAL A 186 2.34 -12.11 3.93
CA VAL A 186 1.30 -12.60 4.86
C VAL A 186 1.80 -13.86 5.59
N VAL A 187 2.30 -14.85 4.85
CA VAL A 187 2.80 -16.10 5.44
C VAL A 187 3.93 -15.83 6.44
N LEU A 188 4.94 -15.06 6.03
CA LEU A 188 6.08 -14.74 6.90
C LEU A 188 5.66 -13.93 8.14
N SER A 189 4.71 -13.00 7.98
CA SER A 189 4.18 -12.21 9.10
C SER A 189 3.41 -13.08 10.09
N LEU A 190 2.59 -14.03 9.63
CA LEU A 190 1.87 -14.97 10.49
C LEU A 190 2.84 -15.91 11.22
N ILE A 191 3.83 -16.47 10.52
CA ILE A 191 4.85 -17.32 11.14
C ILE A 191 5.60 -16.52 12.22
N SER A 192 6.06 -15.31 11.91
CA SER A 192 6.77 -14.45 12.88
C SER A 192 5.89 -14.14 14.09
N ALA A 193 4.62 -13.86 13.88
CA ALA A 193 3.67 -13.57 14.97
C ALA A 193 3.41 -14.81 15.87
N LEU A 194 3.44 -16.02 15.32
CA LEU A 194 3.33 -17.25 16.09
C LEU A 194 4.54 -17.51 16.99
N LEU A 195 5.72 -17.02 16.62
CA LEU A 195 6.94 -17.14 17.41
C LEU A 195 6.97 -16.19 18.63
N VAL A 196 6.14 -15.11 18.61
CA VAL A 196 6.07 -14.13 19.69
C VAL A 196 4.88 -14.43 20.58
N PRO A 197 5.08 -14.80 21.89
CA PRO A 197 3.98 -15.23 22.77
C PRO A 197 2.82 -14.24 22.84
N GLN A 198 3.10 -12.93 22.92
CA GLN A 198 2.09 -11.87 23.01
C GLN A 198 1.24 -11.72 21.73
N MET A 199 1.78 -12.12 20.59
CA MET A 199 1.09 -12.07 19.31
C MET A 199 0.35 -13.38 18.99
N ARG A 200 0.83 -14.52 19.51
CA ARG A 200 0.29 -15.85 19.22
C ARG A 200 -1.20 -15.96 19.54
N GLU A 201 -1.66 -15.49 20.70
CA GLU A 201 -3.07 -15.53 21.08
C GLU A 201 -3.95 -14.71 20.14
N ARG A 202 -3.42 -13.60 19.62
CA ARG A 202 -4.15 -12.74 18.68
C ARG A 202 -4.27 -13.39 17.31
N VAL A 203 -3.20 -14.06 16.86
CA VAL A 203 -3.17 -14.75 15.56
C VAL A 203 -3.99 -16.04 15.59
N LEU A 204 -3.99 -16.78 16.69
CA LEU A 204 -4.80 -18.02 16.84
C LEU A 204 -6.28 -17.74 17.20
N SER A 205 -6.77 -16.52 17.00
CA SER A 205 -8.14 -16.15 17.32
C SER A 205 -9.09 -16.39 16.13
N LEU A 206 -10.38 -16.63 16.43
CA LEU A 206 -11.44 -16.70 15.42
C LEU A 206 -11.55 -15.41 14.59
N LYS A 207 -11.18 -14.26 15.17
CA LYS A 207 -11.16 -12.98 14.45
C LYS A 207 -10.07 -12.96 13.36
N MET A 208 -8.92 -13.58 13.60
CA MET A 208 -7.87 -13.73 12.58
C MET A 208 -8.31 -14.69 11.49
N LEU A 209 -8.93 -15.82 11.86
CA LEU A 209 -9.50 -16.76 10.89
C LEU A 209 -10.53 -16.03 10.00
N PHE A 210 -11.40 -15.21 10.57
CA PHE A 210 -12.32 -14.36 9.81
C PHE A 210 -11.58 -13.47 8.83
N ALA A 211 -10.52 -12.78 9.26
CA ALA A 211 -9.75 -11.90 8.38
C ALA A 211 -9.14 -12.65 7.18
N ILE A 212 -8.57 -13.84 7.43
CA ILE A 212 -7.96 -14.69 6.39
C ILE A 212 -9.04 -15.19 5.42
N VAL A 213 -10.16 -15.70 5.95
CA VAL A 213 -11.25 -16.25 5.12
C VAL A 213 -11.86 -15.16 4.24
N VAL A 214 -12.12 -13.96 4.78
CA VAL A 214 -12.64 -12.83 4.01
C VAL A 214 -11.64 -12.40 2.92
N ALA A 215 -10.37 -12.28 3.25
CA ALA A 215 -9.35 -11.90 2.29
C ALA A 215 -9.26 -12.92 1.14
N PHE A 216 -9.26 -14.23 1.46
CA PHE A 216 -9.23 -15.28 0.45
C PHE A 216 -10.50 -15.30 -0.39
N ALA A 217 -11.70 -15.23 0.23
CA ALA A 217 -12.96 -15.28 -0.48
C ALA A 217 -13.13 -14.13 -1.47
N LEU A 218 -12.76 -12.90 -1.07
CA LEU A 218 -12.85 -11.72 -1.94
C LEU A 218 -11.79 -11.72 -3.05
N SER A 219 -10.63 -12.34 -2.84
CA SER A 219 -9.58 -12.44 -3.86
C SER A 219 -9.71 -13.69 -4.74
N PHE A 220 -10.57 -14.64 -4.36
CA PHE A 220 -10.72 -15.93 -5.03
C PHE A 220 -11.04 -15.84 -6.52
N PRO A 221 -11.95 -14.97 -7.01
CA PRO A 221 -12.24 -14.86 -8.45
C PRO A 221 -11.01 -14.54 -9.28
N VAL A 222 -10.13 -13.67 -8.78
CA VAL A 222 -8.87 -13.30 -9.45
C VAL A 222 -7.86 -14.44 -9.40
N ILE A 223 -7.73 -15.11 -8.25
CA ILE A 223 -6.84 -16.26 -8.09
C ILE A 223 -7.26 -17.41 -9.02
N TYR A 224 -8.56 -17.63 -9.17
CA TYR A 224 -9.12 -18.69 -10.02
C TYR A 224 -8.93 -18.42 -11.52
N SER A 225 -8.92 -17.16 -11.95
CA SER A 225 -8.74 -16.80 -13.37
C SER A 225 -7.31 -17.02 -13.89
N LEU A 226 -6.31 -17.15 -13.01
CA LEU A 226 -4.89 -17.33 -13.38
C LEU A 226 -4.56 -18.51 -14.31
N PRO A 227 -5.14 -19.73 -14.15
CA PRO A 227 -4.80 -20.86 -15.00
C PRO A 227 -5.24 -20.72 -16.46
N SER A 228 -6.23 -19.86 -16.75
CA SER A 228 -6.72 -19.67 -18.11
C SER A 228 -5.77 -18.85 -19.00
N ALA A 229 -4.95 -17.98 -18.41
CA ALA A 229 -3.96 -17.20 -19.14
C ALA A 229 -2.78 -18.00 -19.66
N THR A 230 -2.39 -19.08 -18.95
CA THR A 230 -1.27 -19.95 -19.37
C THR A 230 -1.61 -20.91 -20.50
N GLN A 231 -2.89 -21.20 -20.73
CA GLN A 231 -3.33 -22.12 -21.79
C GLN A 231 -3.55 -21.41 -23.14
N GLY A 232 -3.76 -20.10 -23.15
CA GLY A 232 -4.00 -19.32 -24.37
C GLY A 232 -2.76 -19.05 -25.23
N ASN A 233 -1.54 -19.22 -24.69
CA ASN A 233 -0.28 -18.88 -25.37
C ASN A 233 0.48 -20.07 -25.96
N SER A 234 -0.12 -21.27 -25.98
CA SER A 234 0.50 -22.49 -26.57
C SER A 234 0.05 -22.79 -28.00
N GLY A 235 -0.59 -21.85 -28.66
CA GLY A 235 -1.08 -22.06 -30.03
C GLY A 235 -0.86 -20.85 -30.94
N HIS A 236 0.42 -20.56 -31.30
CA HIS A 236 0.79 -19.94 -32.59
C HIS A 236 2.27 -20.17 -32.86
#